data_986163eaa6c187c10b2c86d22c4fde11
#
_entry.id   986163eaa6c187c10b2c86d22c4fde11
#
_cell.length_a   1.000
_cell.length_b   1.000
_cell.length_c   1.000
_cell.angle_alpha   90.00
_cell.angle_beta   90.00
_cell.angle_gamma   90.00
#
_symmetry.space_group_name_H-M   'P 1'
#
loop_
_entity.id
_entity.type
_entity.pdbx_description
1 polymer ?
#
loop_
_entity_poly.entity_id
_entity_poly.type
_entity_poly.pdbx_seq_one_letter_code
_entity_poly.pdbx_strand_id
1 'polypeptide(L)'
;MYYFVTASKDASIYLQQPSQNTGRDEILEISKTYYGNLKDISHSLIKFNTNSISQSIASGEITASAAELILRECESSEIPTDYTIYAYAVSQSWDMGIGTRFDEISTDGVTWSSCKTGQNWMSQENHSSDTTGSFNGKGGIWFTGSFSSQSFSYEIDK
;
A
#
# COMPACT_ATOMS: atom_id res chain seq x y z
N MET A 1 15.28 -23.29 3.43
CA MET A 1 15.94 -22.25 2.62
C MET A 1 15.03 -21.05 2.60
N TYR A 2 15.53 -19.84 2.83
CA TYR A 2 14.74 -18.60 2.76
C TYR A 2 15.04 -17.89 1.45
N TYR A 3 14.01 -17.35 0.81
CA TYR A 3 14.15 -16.54 -0.39
C TYR A 3 13.65 -15.12 -0.07
N PHE A 4 14.51 -14.14 -0.20
CA PHE A 4 14.19 -12.76 0.12
C PHE A 4 13.91 -11.97 -1.15
N VAL A 5 12.82 -11.20 -1.14
CA VAL A 5 12.47 -10.26 -2.21
C VAL A 5 12.34 -8.88 -1.60
N THR A 6 13.07 -7.93 -2.15
CA THR A 6 12.93 -6.51 -1.80
C THR A 6 11.83 -5.86 -2.63
N ALA A 7 11.25 -4.79 -2.10
CA ALA A 7 10.32 -3.97 -2.84
C ALA A 7 10.97 -3.44 -4.13
N SER A 8 10.24 -3.48 -5.23
CA SER A 8 10.66 -2.95 -6.52
C SER A 8 10.13 -1.54 -6.79
N LYS A 9 9.05 -1.17 -6.13
CA LYS A 9 8.49 0.18 -6.07
C LYS A 9 7.57 0.31 -4.87
N ASP A 10 7.49 1.52 -4.36
CA ASP A 10 6.65 1.90 -3.23
C ASP A 10 6.21 3.36 -3.33
N ALA A 11 5.20 3.73 -2.58
CA ALA A 11 4.74 5.12 -2.43
C ALA A 11 3.73 5.20 -1.28
N SER A 12 3.70 6.33 -0.60
CA SER A 12 2.59 6.70 0.29
C SER A 12 1.58 7.58 -0.46
N ILE A 13 0.30 7.43 -0.17
CA ILE A 13 -0.76 8.26 -0.74
C ILE A 13 -1.61 8.84 0.39
N TYR A 14 -1.96 10.12 0.30
CA TYR A 14 -2.54 10.89 1.39
C TYR A 14 -3.91 11.45 1.04
N LEU A 15 -4.89 11.22 1.93
CA LEU A 15 -6.25 11.74 1.77
C LEU A 15 -6.28 13.28 1.70
N GLN A 16 -5.49 13.97 2.53
CA GLN A 16 -5.46 15.43 2.59
C GLN A 16 -4.59 16.07 1.49
N GLN A 17 -3.80 15.27 0.79
CA GLN A 17 -3.00 15.70 -0.36
C GLN A 17 -3.32 14.80 -1.58
N PRO A 18 -4.56 14.84 -2.09
CA PRO A 18 -5.06 13.83 -3.01
C PRO A 18 -4.41 13.83 -4.39
N SER A 19 -3.66 14.86 -4.72
CA SER A 19 -2.93 15.00 -5.98
C SER A 19 -1.41 14.91 -5.82
N GLN A 20 -0.91 14.70 -4.58
CA GLN A 20 0.53 14.60 -4.34
C GLN A 20 1.01 13.18 -4.58
N ASN A 21 2.02 13.05 -5.44
CA ASN A 21 2.82 11.84 -5.58
C ASN A 21 4.00 11.85 -4.60
N THR A 22 4.35 10.70 -4.06
CA THR A 22 5.44 10.53 -3.09
C THR A 22 6.31 9.30 -3.40
N GLY A 23 6.47 8.99 -4.67
CA GLY A 23 7.21 7.81 -5.12
C GLY A 23 8.72 7.87 -4.86
N ARG A 24 9.25 9.01 -4.40
CA ARG A 24 10.66 9.18 -4.02
C ARG A 24 10.88 9.42 -2.53
N ASP A 25 9.83 9.34 -1.74
CA ASP A 25 10.00 9.43 -0.30
C ASP A 25 10.76 8.19 0.22
N GLU A 26 11.68 8.43 1.13
CA GLU A 26 12.53 7.36 1.71
C GLU A 26 11.78 6.52 2.74
N ILE A 27 10.68 7.04 3.27
CA ILE A 27 9.88 6.42 4.34
C ILE A 27 8.43 6.28 3.88
N LEU A 28 7.89 5.09 4.03
CA LEU A 28 6.46 4.84 3.86
C LEU A 28 5.71 5.21 5.13
N GLU A 29 4.67 6.02 4.97
CA GLU A 29 3.84 6.47 6.09
C GLU A 29 2.47 5.78 6.08
N ILE A 30 2.13 5.20 7.22
CA ILE A 30 0.79 4.70 7.51
C ILE A 30 0.26 5.51 8.68
N SER A 31 -0.75 6.33 8.44
CA SER A 31 -1.32 7.21 9.45
C SER A 31 -2.85 7.22 9.42
N LYS A 32 -3.43 7.47 10.58
CA LYS A 32 -4.85 7.75 10.72
C LYS A 32 -5.02 8.72 11.88
N THR A 33 -5.19 9.98 11.55
CA THR A 33 -5.33 11.07 12.51
C THR A 33 -6.67 11.77 12.35
N TYR A 34 -7.06 12.49 13.38
CA TYR A 34 -8.27 13.29 13.41
C TYR A 34 -7.95 14.71 13.87
N TYR A 35 -8.28 15.69 13.06
CA TYR A 35 -8.23 17.10 13.40
C TYR A 35 -9.67 17.63 13.52
N GLY A 36 -10.20 17.59 14.74
CA GLY A 36 -11.63 17.85 14.96
C GLY A 36 -12.48 16.78 14.26
N ASN A 37 -13.31 17.18 13.30
CA ASN A 37 -14.15 16.28 12.49
C ASN A 37 -13.48 15.82 11.19
N LEU A 38 -12.28 16.32 10.88
CA LEU A 38 -11.55 15.93 9.67
C LEU A 38 -10.69 14.71 9.97
N LYS A 39 -10.87 13.71 9.14
CA LYS A 39 -10.08 12.47 9.16
C LYS A 39 -8.96 12.60 8.13
N ASP A 40 -7.74 12.37 8.57
CA ASP A 40 -6.58 12.23 7.70
C ASP A 40 -6.10 10.79 7.71
N ILE A 41 -5.85 10.24 6.51
CA ILE A 41 -5.40 8.85 6.33
C ILE A 41 -4.30 8.84 5.28
N SER A 42 -3.26 8.06 5.54
CA SER A 42 -2.33 7.62 4.51
C SER A 42 -2.42 6.12 4.28
N HIS A 43 -2.18 5.72 3.03
CA HIS A 43 -1.97 4.33 2.65
C HIS A 43 -0.58 4.19 2.06
N SER A 44 0.12 3.10 2.39
CA SER A 44 1.38 2.73 1.78
C SER A 44 1.15 1.64 0.73
N LEU A 45 1.70 1.84 -0.45
CA LEU A 45 1.68 0.91 -1.57
C LEU A 45 3.06 0.31 -1.75
N ILE A 46 3.16 -1.01 -1.81
CA ILE A 46 4.43 -1.72 -1.99
C ILE A 46 4.24 -2.76 -3.09
N LYS A 47 5.20 -2.86 -3.99
CA LYS A 47 5.23 -3.90 -5.02
C LYS A 47 6.52 -4.68 -4.96
N PHE A 48 6.40 -6.00 -5.00
CA PHE A 48 7.50 -6.93 -5.11
C PHE A 48 7.55 -7.53 -6.52
N ASN A 49 8.74 -7.73 -7.06
CA ASN A 49 8.91 -8.50 -8.28
C ASN A 49 9.02 -9.98 -7.92
N THR A 50 7.93 -10.71 -8.09
CA THR A 50 7.82 -12.13 -7.75
C THR A 50 8.04 -13.07 -8.93
N ASN A 51 8.42 -12.57 -10.10
CA ASN A 51 8.53 -13.38 -11.33
C ASN A 51 9.55 -14.52 -11.18
N SER A 52 10.72 -14.25 -10.58
CA SER A 52 11.75 -15.27 -10.36
C SER A 52 11.27 -16.37 -9.41
N ILE A 53 10.58 -15.99 -8.32
CA ILE A 53 10.00 -16.94 -7.37
C ILE A 53 8.94 -17.78 -8.05
N SER A 54 8.04 -17.17 -8.81
CA SER A 54 6.96 -17.88 -9.52
C SER A 54 7.53 -18.88 -10.52
N GLN A 55 8.62 -18.54 -11.20
CA GLN A 55 9.31 -19.45 -12.12
C GLN A 55 9.97 -20.61 -11.37
N SER A 56 10.67 -20.35 -10.27
CA SER A 56 11.31 -21.40 -9.48
C SER A 56 10.30 -22.34 -8.79
N ILE A 57 9.14 -21.85 -8.42
CA ILE A 57 8.03 -22.68 -7.94
C ILE A 57 7.49 -23.55 -9.09
N ALA A 58 7.28 -22.96 -10.26
CA ALA A 58 6.76 -23.67 -11.43
C ALA A 58 7.73 -24.74 -11.95
N SER A 59 9.05 -24.51 -11.84
CA SER A 59 10.07 -25.49 -12.20
C SER A 59 10.30 -26.58 -11.13
N GLY A 60 9.72 -26.45 -9.94
CA GLY A 60 9.90 -27.36 -8.82
C GLY A 60 11.21 -27.18 -8.05
N GLU A 61 11.99 -26.13 -8.34
CA GLU A 61 13.21 -25.81 -7.59
C GLU A 61 12.92 -25.35 -6.16
N ILE A 62 11.77 -24.70 -5.96
CA ILE A 62 11.32 -24.19 -4.66
C ILE A 62 9.93 -24.73 -4.37
N THR A 63 9.75 -25.24 -3.16
CA THR A 63 8.42 -25.51 -2.61
C THR A 63 8.09 -24.37 -1.64
N ALA A 64 7.17 -23.49 -2.02
CA ALA A 64 6.71 -22.42 -1.14
C ALA A 64 5.69 -22.98 -0.14
N SER A 65 6.02 -22.93 1.14
CA SER A 65 5.11 -23.31 2.23
C SER A 65 4.49 -22.11 2.93
N ALA A 66 5.14 -20.97 2.89
CA ALA A 66 4.67 -19.73 3.49
C ALA A 66 5.33 -18.51 2.82
N ALA A 67 4.65 -17.36 2.87
CA ALA A 67 5.21 -16.05 2.54
C ALA A 67 5.02 -15.14 3.74
N GLU A 68 6.01 -14.32 4.04
CA GLU A 68 6.01 -13.38 5.14
C GLU A 68 6.34 -11.98 4.61
N LEU A 69 5.56 -10.98 5.01
CA LEU A 69 5.85 -9.57 4.78
C LEU A 69 6.57 -9.02 6.00
N ILE A 70 7.81 -8.59 5.83
CA ILE A 70 8.61 -8.00 6.91
C ILE A 70 8.64 -6.49 6.70
N LEU A 71 8.08 -5.74 7.63
CA LEU A 71 8.14 -4.29 7.70
C LEU A 71 9.02 -3.89 8.87
N ARG A 72 9.78 -2.82 8.70
CA ARG A 72 10.59 -2.23 9.78
C ARG A 72 10.02 -0.86 10.10
N GLU A 73 9.73 -0.66 11.36
CA GLU A 73 9.37 0.64 11.90
C GLU A 73 10.62 1.52 12.00
N CYS A 74 10.54 2.72 11.43
CA CYS A 74 11.59 3.73 11.52
C CYS A 74 11.29 4.71 12.64
N GLU A 75 10.02 5.11 12.77
CA GLU A 75 9.55 6.08 13.75
C GLU A 75 8.07 5.83 14.02
N SER A 76 7.68 5.88 15.30
CA SER A 76 6.28 5.94 15.70
C SER A 76 6.08 7.10 16.66
N SER A 77 5.08 7.91 16.40
CA SER A 77 4.72 9.03 17.26
C SER A 77 3.23 9.00 17.59
N GLU A 78 2.91 9.42 18.81
CA GLU A 78 1.52 9.63 19.27
C GLU A 78 0.60 8.41 19.11
N ILE A 79 1.11 7.21 19.42
CA ILE A 79 0.29 5.99 19.41
C ILE A 79 -0.15 5.68 20.84
N PRO A 80 -1.30 6.20 21.30
CA PRO A 80 -1.74 6.04 22.67
C PRO A 80 -2.45 4.70 22.94
N THR A 81 -2.74 3.94 21.91
CA THR A 81 -3.55 2.71 21.98
C THR A 81 -3.03 1.63 21.04
N ASP A 82 -3.33 0.40 21.34
CA ASP A 82 -3.08 -0.72 20.45
C ASP A 82 -3.77 -0.50 19.10
N TYR A 83 -3.09 -0.88 18.01
CA TYR A 83 -3.61 -0.73 16.66
C TYR A 83 -3.36 -1.96 15.80
N THR A 84 -4.11 -2.07 14.74
CA THR A 84 -3.95 -3.14 13.76
C THR A 84 -3.69 -2.53 12.38
N ILE A 85 -2.63 -2.97 11.74
CA ILE A 85 -2.32 -2.64 10.34
C ILE A 85 -2.84 -3.79 9.47
N TYR A 86 -3.52 -3.44 8.38
CA TYR A 86 -4.01 -4.40 7.40
C TYR A 86 -3.22 -4.26 6.10
N ALA A 87 -2.79 -5.39 5.54
CA ALA A 87 -2.21 -5.48 4.21
C ALA A 87 -3.18 -6.17 3.27
N TYR A 88 -3.43 -5.57 2.11
CA TYR A 88 -4.32 -6.08 1.09
C TYR A 88 -3.62 -6.15 -0.26
N ALA A 89 -3.99 -7.13 -1.07
CA ALA A 89 -3.53 -7.19 -2.44
C ALA A 89 -4.21 -6.10 -3.29
N VAL A 90 -3.41 -5.23 -3.90
CA VAL A 90 -3.91 -4.16 -4.79
C VAL A 90 -4.39 -4.78 -6.09
N SER A 91 -5.61 -4.45 -6.52
CA SER A 91 -6.26 -5.06 -7.69
C SER A 91 -6.00 -4.31 -9.00
N GLN A 92 -5.48 -3.11 -8.95
CA GLN A 92 -5.16 -2.29 -10.12
C GLN A 92 -3.68 -1.96 -10.18
N SER A 93 -3.08 -2.02 -11.37
CA SER A 93 -1.68 -1.62 -11.54
C SER A 93 -1.51 -0.12 -11.31
N TRP A 94 -0.39 0.25 -10.69
CA TRP A 94 -0.05 1.63 -10.38
C TRP A 94 1.42 1.92 -10.71
N ASP A 95 1.76 3.19 -10.84
CA ASP A 95 3.12 3.65 -11.10
C ASP A 95 3.65 4.47 -9.93
N MET A 96 4.91 4.26 -9.57
CA MET A 96 5.54 4.88 -8.41
C MET A 96 5.57 6.40 -8.52
N GLY A 97 5.97 6.91 -9.69
CA GLY A 97 6.19 8.34 -9.87
C GLY A 97 7.52 8.81 -9.34
N ILE A 98 7.73 10.13 -9.39
CA ILE A 98 8.99 10.79 -9.01
C ILE A 98 8.83 11.95 -8.03
N GLY A 99 7.63 12.16 -7.49
CA GLY A 99 7.35 13.21 -6.53
C GLY A 99 7.80 12.87 -5.12
N THR A 100 7.86 13.90 -4.28
CA THR A 100 8.09 13.81 -2.82
C THR A 100 7.01 14.57 -2.08
N ARG A 101 6.78 14.25 -0.80
CA ARG A 101 5.67 14.82 -0.02
C ARG A 101 5.78 16.32 0.19
N PHE A 102 6.98 16.82 0.41
CA PHE A 102 7.22 18.19 0.88
C PHE A 102 7.70 19.16 -0.22
N ASP A 103 7.87 18.66 -1.43
CA ASP A 103 8.22 19.49 -2.59
C ASP A 103 6.98 20.03 -3.30
N GLU A 104 7.17 20.64 -4.46
CA GLU A 104 6.06 21.09 -5.31
C GLU A 104 5.15 19.92 -5.68
N ILE A 105 3.86 20.19 -5.80
CA ILE A 105 2.86 19.14 -6.11
C ILE A 105 3.24 18.44 -7.43
N SER A 106 3.51 17.17 -7.34
CA SER A 106 3.72 16.29 -8.48
C SER A 106 2.56 15.34 -8.64
N THR A 107 1.95 15.33 -9.81
CA THR A 107 0.89 14.39 -10.21
C THR A 107 1.43 13.21 -11.02
N ASP A 108 2.76 13.09 -11.14
CA ASP A 108 3.40 12.01 -11.86
C ASP A 108 3.36 10.72 -11.04
N GLY A 109 2.68 9.71 -11.57
CA GLY A 109 2.51 8.43 -10.89
C GLY A 109 1.28 8.36 -9.97
N VAL A 110 1.39 7.52 -8.94
CA VAL A 110 0.30 7.24 -8.00
C VAL A 110 0.10 8.38 -7.02
N THR A 111 -1.17 8.69 -6.79
CA THR A 111 -1.65 9.65 -5.78
C THR A 111 -2.90 9.07 -5.09
N TRP A 112 -3.46 9.76 -4.13
CA TRP A 112 -4.76 9.36 -3.56
C TRP A 112 -5.87 9.27 -4.62
N SER A 113 -5.86 10.17 -5.61
CA SER A 113 -6.87 10.22 -6.65
C SER A 113 -6.56 9.36 -7.89
N SER A 114 -5.30 9.06 -8.14
CA SER A 114 -4.85 8.45 -9.40
C SER A 114 -3.96 7.23 -9.15
N CYS A 115 -4.11 6.19 -9.96
CA CYS A 115 -3.20 5.05 -9.96
C CYS A 115 -1.94 5.29 -10.79
N LYS A 116 -2.04 6.18 -11.78
CA LYS A 116 -0.97 6.58 -12.70
C LYS A 116 -1.21 8.02 -13.14
N THR A 117 -0.19 8.63 -13.74
CA THR A 117 -0.33 9.94 -14.38
C THR A 117 -1.52 9.95 -15.33
N GLY A 118 -2.49 10.82 -15.05
CA GLY A 118 -3.69 10.99 -15.90
C GLY A 118 -4.71 9.85 -15.83
N GLN A 119 -4.53 8.86 -14.96
CA GLN A 119 -5.47 7.74 -14.80
C GLN A 119 -5.91 7.61 -13.35
N ASN A 120 -7.20 7.77 -13.11
CA ASN A 120 -7.78 7.60 -11.78
C ASN A 120 -7.85 6.13 -11.36
N TRP A 121 -7.94 5.90 -10.06
CA TRP A 121 -8.34 4.62 -9.53
C TRP A 121 -9.74 4.25 -10.04
N MET A 122 -9.94 2.97 -10.34
CA MET A 122 -11.27 2.50 -10.73
C MET A 122 -12.22 2.57 -9.54
N SER A 123 -13.49 2.89 -9.82
CA SER A 123 -14.55 2.77 -8.82
C SER A 123 -14.90 1.30 -8.59
N GLN A 124 -15.45 1.01 -7.43
CA GLN A 124 -15.92 -0.33 -7.06
C GLN A 124 -16.92 -0.91 -8.07
N GLU A 125 -17.71 -0.06 -8.71
CA GLU A 125 -18.73 -0.44 -9.71
C GLU A 125 -18.13 -1.00 -11.01
N ASN A 126 -16.86 -0.69 -11.28
CA ASN A 126 -16.17 -1.11 -12.50
C ASN A 126 -15.27 -2.34 -12.29
N HIS A 127 -15.34 -2.96 -11.12
CA HIS A 127 -14.54 -4.14 -10.77
C HIS A 127 -15.40 -5.39 -10.63
N SER A 128 -14.76 -6.55 -10.87
CA SER A 128 -15.36 -7.85 -10.59
C SER A 128 -15.74 -8.00 -9.11
N SER A 129 -16.67 -8.90 -8.83
CA SER A 129 -17.29 -9.14 -7.52
C SER A 129 -16.31 -9.38 -6.33
N ASP A 130 -15.04 -9.58 -6.60
CA ASP A 130 -14.02 -9.90 -5.58
C ASP A 130 -13.30 -8.66 -5.02
N THR A 131 -13.62 -7.48 -5.50
CA THR A 131 -12.99 -6.23 -5.10
C THR A 131 -13.98 -5.34 -4.36
N THR A 132 -13.77 -5.13 -3.08
CA THR A 132 -14.68 -4.35 -2.24
C THR A 132 -14.03 -3.19 -1.52
N GLY A 133 -12.69 -3.04 -1.61
CA GLY A 133 -11.99 -1.95 -0.96
C GLY A 133 -11.77 -0.77 -1.89
N SER A 134 -12.37 0.36 -1.58
CA SER A 134 -12.08 1.65 -2.23
C SER A 134 -12.71 2.77 -1.41
N PHE A 135 -12.05 3.93 -1.36
CA PHE A 135 -12.65 5.16 -0.88
C PHE A 135 -13.32 5.90 -2.04
N ASN A 136 -14.46 5.41 -2.53
CA ASN A 136 -15.20 6.02 -3.64
C ASN A 136 -14.34 6.28 -4.90
N GLY A 137 -13.54 5.29 -5.31
CA GLY A 137 -12.63 5.41 -6.45
C GLY A 137 -11.37 6.22 -6.16
N LYS A 138 -10.99 6.37 -4.90
CA LYS A 138 -9.77 7.06 -4.45
C LYS A 138 -9.07 6.25 -3.37
N GLY A 139 -7.80 6.57 -3.09
CA GLY A 139 -7.03 5.92 -2.05
C GLY A 139 -6.59 4.49 -2.35
N GLY A 140 -6.65 4.08 -3.60
CA GLY A 140 -6.37 2.71 -4.02
C GLY A 140 -7.62 1.85 -4.20
N ILE A 141 -7.44 0.68 -4.80
CA ILE A 141 -8.45 -0.36 -4.90
C ILE A 141 -7.79 -1.72 -4.67
N TRP A 142 -8.40 -2.58 -3.86
CA TRP A 142 -7.81 -3.81 -3.35
C TRP A 142 -8.83 -4.94 -3.23
N PHE A 143 -8.33 -6.17 -3.18
CA PHE A 143 -9.15 -7.35 -2.93
C PHE A 143 -9.46 -7.49 -1.45
N THR A 144 -10.70 -7.88 -1.11
CA THR A 144 -11.15 -8.08 0.27
C THR A 144 -11.58 -9.52 0.58
N GLY A 145 -11.38 -10.45 -0.34
CA GLY A 145 -11.63 -11.87 -0.09
C GLY A 145 -10.80 -12.40 1.10
N SER A 146 -11.27 -13.45 1.74
CA SER A 146 -10.67 -14.02 2.96
C SER A 146 -9.21 -14.47 2.84
N PHE A 147 -8.70 -14.64 1.64
CA PHE A 147 -7.31 -15.02 1.36
C PHE A 147 -6.44 -13.86 0.84
N SER A 148 -6.99 -12.65 0.72
CA SER A 148 -6.33 -11.51 0.09
C SER A 148 -5.88 -10.44 1.07
N SER A 149 -6.09 -10.64 2.37
CA SER A 149 -5.66 -9.70 3.40
C SER A 149 -4.89 -10.41 4.51
N GLN A 150 -3.93 -9.68 5.08
CA GLN A 150 -3.28 -10.04 6.33
C GLN A 150 -3.38 -8.87 7.30
N SER A 151 -3.54 -9.18 8.58
CA SER A 151 -3.56 -8.18 9.64
C SER A 151 -2.32 -8.32 10.52
N PHE A 152 -1.77 -7.20 10.91
CA PHE A 152 -0.66 -7.11 11.86
C PHE A 152 -1.16 -6.31 13.06
N SER A 153 -1.06 -6.87 14.25
CA SER A 153 -1.39 -6.19 15.49
C SER A 153 -0.11 -5.77 16.20
N TYR A 154 -0.10 -4.55 16.68
CA TYR A 154 0.94 -4.03 17.55
C TYR A 154 0.33 -3.77 18.92
N GLU A 155 0.94 -4.39 19.94
CA GLU A 155 0.58 -4.14 21.34
C GLU A 155 1.62 -3.19 21.93
N ILE A 156 1.16 -2.12 22.56
CA ILE A 156 2.03 -1.21 23.29
C ILE A 156 2.39 -1.90 24.61
N ASP A 157 3.67 -2.17 24.82
CA ASP A 157 4.17 -2.59 26.12
C ASP A 157 3.90 -1.50 27.14
N LYS A 158 3.03 -1.81 28.10
CA LYS A 158 2.64 -0.92 29.21
C LYS A 158 3.60 -0.99 30.36
#